data_ef3ecc3d4c124e946502d631b370490f
#
_entry.id   ef3ecc3d4c124e946502d631b370490f
#
_cell.length_a   1.000
_cell.length_b   1.000
_cell.length_c   1.000
_cell.angle_alpha   90.00
_cell.angle_beta   90.00
_cell.angle_gamma   90.00
#
_symmetry.space_group_name_H-M   'P 1'
#
loop_
_entity.id
_entity.type
_entity.pdbx_description
1 polymer ?
#
loop_
_entity_poly.entity_id
_entity_poly.type
_entity_poly.pdbx_seq_one_letter_code
_entity_poly.pdbx_strand_id
1 'polypeptide(L)'
;EPSGIYDVDEFFDALREDPLDQWYEIGNVITIVDAKLEKDLSETADYLLASEAANAGCILLSHADEADPVQMDETIAHLNAAMEGIQCKRRFSEEVIRKSVLQFVDKDFEKIANCGYRIESYEKRFVEDSGEFSSLYYMNKAFDRDRLEVLVKQVFADVSCGRVFRIKGFFLDQDKKWVELNATKDQIRFAPIGAGQDVVIVIGQDLVEENIDKYLS
;
A
#
# COMPACT_ATOMS: atom_id res chain seq x y z
N GLU A 1 5.97 -4.85 -8.53
CA GLU A 1 5.08 -4.34 -7.47
C GLU A 1 4.29 -3.17 -8.03
N PRO A 2 2.99 -3.33 -8.28
CA PRO A 2 2.15 -2.22 -8.69
C PRO A 2 1.89 -1.26 -7.51
N SER A 3 1.25 -0.13 -7.80
CA SER A 3 0.74 0.78 -6.76
C SER A 3 -0.32 0.04 -5.92
N GLY A 4 -0.44 0.33 -4.62
CA GLY A 4 -1.52 -0.21 -3.77
C GLY A 4 -2.91 0.36 -4.10
N ILE A 5 -3.03 1.12 -5.19
CA ILE A 5 -4.27 1.66 -5.72
C ILE A 5 -4.22 1.38 -7.23
N TYR A 6 -4.63 0.18 -7.63
CA TYR A 6 -4.63 -0.23 -9.03
C TYR A 6 -5.75 -1.22 -9.30
N ASP A 7 -6.21 -1.29 -10.54
CA ASP A 7 -7.16 -2.32 -10.97
C ASP A 7 -6.40 -3.63 -11.26
N VAL A 8 -6.71 -4.66 -10.46
CA VAL A 8 -6.06 -5.98 -10.56
C VAL A 8 -6.34 -6.64 -11.90
N ASP A 9 -7.55 -6.49 -12.41
CA ASP A 9 -7.95 -7.11 -13.68
C ASP A 9 -7.26 -6.43 -14.85
N GLU A 10 -7.20 -5.10 -14.87
CA GLU A 10 -6.44 -4.37 -15.91
C GLU A 10 -4.97 -4.75 -15.91
N PHE A 11 -4.37 -4.94 -14.74
CA PHE A 11 -2.99 -5.39 -14.63
C PHE A 11 -2.79 -6.79 -15.17
N PHE A 12 -3.68 -7.73 -14.86
CA PHE A 12 -3.62 -9.08 -15.38
C PHE A 12 -3.88 -9.13 -16.88
N ASP A 13 -4.82 -8.34 -17.38
CA ASP A 13 -5.12 -8.24 -18.80
C ASP A 13 -3.93 -7.66 -19.56
N ALA A 14 -3.31 -6.59 -19.05
CA ALA A 14 -2.09 -6.03 -19.65
C ALA A 14 -0.94 -7.04 -19.73
N LEU A 15 -0.75 -7.90 -18.71
CA LEU A 15 0.27 -8.95 -18.75
C LEU A 15 -0.04 -10.07 -19.76
N ARG A 16 -1.29 -10.23 -20.17
CA ARG A 16 -1.75 -11.23 -21.15
C ARG A 16 -1.84 -10.71 -22.56
N GLU A 17 -1.62 -9.41 -22.78
CA GLU A 17 -1.59 -8.80 -24.09
C GLU A 17 -0.22 -8.94 -24.77
N ASP A 18 -0.24 -9.03 -26.13
CA ASP A 18 0.97 -9.01 -26.96
C ASP A 18 1.70 -7.65 -26.82
N PRO A 19 3.01 -7.60 -26.61
CA PRO A 19 3.97 -8.71 -26.60
C PRO A 19 4.28 -9.26 -25.19
N LEU A 20 3.63 -8.80 -24.10
CA LEU A 20 3.97 -9.13 -22.73
C LEU A 20 3.71 -10.61 -22.41
N ASP A 21 2.66 -11.18 -22.96
CA ASP A 21 2.31 -12.61 -22.83
C ASP A 21 3.38 -13.57 -23.35
N GLN A 22 4.26 -13.08 -24.25
CA GLN A 22 5.39 -13.85 -24.80
C GLN A 22 6.61 -13.84 -23.88
N TRP A 23 6.66 -12.90 -22.93
CA TRP A 23 7.86 -12.66 -22.10
C TRP A 23 7.62 -12.88 -20.62
N TYR A 24 6.37 -12.85 -20.18
CA TYR A 24 6.00 -12.95 -18.77
C TYR A 24 4.97 -14.04 -18.55
N GLU A 25 5.07 -14.68 -17.41
CA GLU A 25 4.09 -15.60 -16.88
C GLU A 25 3.73 -15.15 -15.47
N ILE A 26 2.44 -15.14 -15.15
CA ILE A 26 1.96 -14.82 -13.79
C ILE A 26 2.30 -16.03 -12.91
N GLY A 27 3.25 -15.85 -12.02
CA GLY A 27 3.70 -16.88 -11.09
C GLY A 27 2.90 -16.86 -9.78
N ASN A 28 3.31 -15.99 -8.85
CA ASN A 28 2.69 -15.87 -7.53
C ASN A 28 2.07 -14.49 -7.36
N VAL A 29 0.88 -14.46 -6.81
CA VAL A 29 0.19 -13.23 -6.41
C VAL A 29 0.11 -13.19 -4.89
N ILE A 30 0.76 -12.21 -4.29
CA ILE A 30 0.85 -12.03 -2.86
C ILE A 30 0.19 -10.71 -2.52
N THR A 31 -0.86 -10.75 -1.70
CA THR A 31 -1.47 -9.51 -1.18
C THR A 31 -0.99 -9.29 0.25
N ILE A 32 -0.49 -8.09 0.50
CA ILE A 32 0.00 -7.67 1.81
C ILE A 32 -1.03 -6.75 2.42
N VAL A 33 -1.55 -7.14 3.57
CA VAL A 33 -2.56 -6.38 4.33
C VAL A 33 -1.95 -5.93 5.65
N ASP A 34 -2.21 -4.70 6.07
CA ASP A 34 -1.73 -4.22 7.37
C ASP A 34 -2.46 -4.97 8.49
N ALA A 35 -1.71 -5.55 9.44
CA ALA A 35 -2.27 -6.24 10.60
C ALA A 35 -3.09 -5.30 11.51
N LYS A 36 -2.87 -3.99 11.39
CA LYS A 36 -3.58 -2.92 12.11
C LYS A 36 -4.49 -2.14 11.16
N LEU A 37 -5.17 -2.86 10.25
CA LEU A 37 -6.07 -2.23 9.27
C LEU A 37 -7.06 -1.28 9.95
N GLU A 38 -7.23 -0.10 9.39
CA GLU A 38 -8.24 0.86 9.87
C GLU A 38 -9.65 0.28 9.76
N LYS A 39 -10.49 0.51 10.79
CA LYS A 39 -11.85 -0.07 10.84
C LYS A 39 -12.84 0.65 9.92
N ASP A 40 -12.60 1.93 9.66
CA ASP A 40 -13.50 2.81 8.91
C ASP A 40 -12.91 3.11 7.53
N LEU A 41 -12.76 2.07 6.70
CA LEU A 41 -12.39 2.25 5.30
C LEU A 41 -13.57 2.78 4.49
N SER A 42 -13.29 3.52 3.42
CA SER A 42 -14.31 3.87 2.44
C SER A 42 -14.76 2.64 1.63
N GLU A 43 -15.93 2.71 1.01
CA GLU A 43 -16.42 1.63 0.13
C GLU A 43 -15.44 1.33 -1.01
N THR A 44 -14.76 2.36 -1.52
CA THR A 44 -13.75 2.22 -2.56
C THR A 44 -12.49 1.51 -2.03
N ALA A 45 -12.05 1.85 -0.81
CA ALA A 45 -10.91 1.19 -0.18
C ALA A 45 -11.21 -0.29 0.13
N ASP A 46 -12.42 -0.59 0.62
CA ASP A 46 -12.88 -1.96 0.84
C ASP A 46 -12.95 -2.75 -0.47
N TYR A 47 -13.43 -2.13 -1.54
CA TYR A 47 -13.46 -2.75 -2.86
C TYR A 47 -12.04 -3.07 -3.36
N LEU A 48 -11.09 -2.13 -3.28
CA LEU A 48 -9.70 -2.35 -3.68
C LEU A 48 -9.06 -3.46 -2.85
N LEU A 49 -9.18 -3.40 -1.53
CA LEU A 49 -8.69 -4.42 -0.62
C LEU A 49 -9.21 -5.82 -0.99
N ALA A 50 -10.51 -5.94 -1.25
CA ALA A 50 -11.14 -7.20 -1.59
C ALA A 50 -10.74 -7.68 -2.99
N SER A 51 -10.68 -6.81 -4.00
CA SER A 51 -10.31 -7.18 -5.37
C SER A 51 -8.85 -7.65 -5.46
N GLU A 52 -7.94 -7.00 -4.75
CA GLU A 52 -6.54 -7.43 -4.66
C GLU A 52 -6.40 -8.77 -3.94
N ALA A 53 -7.19 -9.00 -2.89
CA ALA A 53 -7.15 -10.24 -2.14
C ALA A 53 -7.82 -11.41 -2.88
N ALA A 54 -8.82 -11.13 -3.73
CA ALA A 54 -9.58 -12.17 -4.41
C ALA A 54 -8.70 -13.12 -5.23
N ASN A 55 -7.74 -12.56 -5.96
CA ASN A 55 -6.86 -13.33 -6.84
C ASN A 55 -5.53 -13.77 -6.20
N ALA A 56 -5.26 -13.37 -4.95
CA ALA A 56 -4.02 -13.71 -4.27
C ALA A 56 -3.88 -15.22 -4.02
N GLY A 57 -2.72 -15.77 -4.27
CA GLY A 57 -2.34 -17.11 -3.82
C GLY A 57 -2.02 -17.15 -2.33
N CYS A 58 -1.56 -16.02 -1.78
CA CYS A 58 -1.18 -15.88 -0.38
C CYS A 58 -1.56 -14.48 0.15
N ILE A 59 -2.08 -14.44 1.37
CA ILE A 59 -2.26 -13.21 2.14
C ILE A 59 -1.21 -13.17 3.25
N LEU A 60 -0.53 -12.04 3.38
CA LEU A 60 0.47 -11.80 4.40
C LEU A 60 0.10 -10.55 5.20
N LEU A 61 0.09 -10.64 6.53
CA LEU A 61 -0.10 -9.48 7.40
C LEU A 61 1.24 -8.77 7.64
N SER A 62 1.36 -7.52 7.19
CA SER A 62 2.46 -6.64 7.58
C SER A 62 2.25 -6.14 9.01
N HIS A 63 3.30 -5.62 9.65
CA HIS A 63 3.27 -5.13 11.03
C HIS A 63 2.71 -6.16 12.06
N ALA A 64 2.81 -7.46 11.76
CA ALA A 64 2.32 -8.53 12.64
C ALA A 64 3.07 -8.62 13.99
N ASP A 65 4.22 -7.98 14.10
CA ASP A 65 4.98 -7.81 15.36
C ASP A 65 4.47 -6.63 16.19
N GLU A 66 3.70 -5.73 15.62
CA GLU A 66 3.12 -4.56 16.27
C GLU A 66 1.63 -4.75 16.62
N ALA A 67 1.00 -5.79 16.08
CA ALA A 67 -0.40 -6.11 16.29
C ALA A 67 -0.56 -7.27 17.28
N ASP A 68 -1.58 -7.19 18.11
CA ASP A 68 -1.97 -8.34 18.94
C ASP A 68 -2.85 -9.34 18.15
N PRO A 69 -3.05 -10.58 18.67
CA PRO A 69 -3.86 -11.58 17.98
C PRO A 69 -5.31 -11.14 17.69
N VAL A 70 -5.89 -10.30 18.56
CA VAL A 70 -7.27 -9.81 18.40
C VAL A 70 -7.35 -8.83 17.23
N GLN A 71 -6.39 -7.92 17.13
CA GLN A 71 -6.29 -6.98 16.01
C GLN A 71 -6.12 -7.72 14.67
N MET A 72 -5.27 -8.77 14.63
CA MET A 72 -5.11 -9.59 13.44
C MET A 72 -6.40 -10.32 13.05
N ASP A 73 -7.15 -10.82 14.04
CA ASP A 73 -8.44 -11.46 13.79
C ASP A 73 -9.49 -10.45 13.30
N GLU A 74 -9.51 -9.23 13.86
CA GLU A 74 -10.37 -8.13 13.39
C GLU A 74 -10.03 -7.75 11.94
N THR A 75 -8.75 -7.65 11.57
CA THR A 75 -8.31 -7.37 10.20
C THR A 75 -8.80 -8.46 9.23
N ILE A 76 -8.67 -9.73 9.60
CA ILE A 76 -9.13 -10.84 8.74
C ILE A 76 -10.66 -10.87 8.66
N ALA A 77 -11.37 -10.54 9.73
CA ALA A 77 -12.82 -10.43 9.72
C ALA A 77 -13.27 -9.28 8.79
N HIS A 78 -12.60 -8.13 8.84
CA HIS A 78 -12.84 -7.00 7.95
C HIS A 78 -12.59 -7.38 6.48
N LEU A 79 -11.45 -8.02 6.19
CA LEU A 79 -11.15 -8.52 4.84
C LEU A 79 -12.25 -9.48 4.34
N ASN A 80 -12.73 -10.38 5.17
CA ASN A 80 -13.82 -11.28 4.82
C ASN A 80 -15.15 -10.56 4.58
N ALA A 81 -15.44 -9.49 5.32
CA ALA A 81 -16.61 -8.65 5.10
C ALA A 81 -16.49 -7.88 3.78
N ALA A 82 -15.32 -7.33 3.46
CA ALA A 82 -15.04 -6.68 2.18
C ALA A 82 -15.21 -7.66 0.99
N MET A 83 -14.72 -8.91 1.14
CA MET A 83 -14.94 -9.97 0.15
C MET A 83 -16.42 -10.28 -0.07
N GLU A 84 -17.22 -10.27 1.00
CA GLU A 84 -18.68 -10.44 0.89
C GLU A 84 -19.33 -9.25 0.17
N GLY A 85 -18.84 -8.03 0.44
CA GLY A 85 -19.31 -6.80 -0.21
C GLY A 85 -19.15 -6.78 -1.72
N ILE A 86 -18.15 -7.49 -2.27
CA ILE A 86 -17.95 -7.70 -3.71
C ILE A 86 -18.53 -9.03 -4.22
N GLN A 87 -19.33 -9.69 -3.44
CA GLN A 87 -19.95 -11.00 -3.75
C GLN A 87 -18.94 -12.12 -4.07
N CYS A 88 -17.71 -12.01 -3.60
CA CYS A 88 -16.72 -13.07 -3.70
C CYS A 88 -16.98 -14.15 -2.65
N LYS A 89 -16.91 -15.42 -3.07
CA LYS A 89 -17.15 -16.57 -2.17
C LYS A 89 -15.94 -16.96 -1.33
N ARG A 90 -14.77 -16.47 -1.71
CA ARG A 90 -13.52 -16.78 -0.99
C ARG A 90 -13.55 -16.18 0.42
N ARG A 91 -13.03 -16.94 1.39
CA ARG A 91 -12.86 -16.51 2.77
C ARG A 91 -11.46 -16.87 3.25
N PHE A 92 -10.94 -16.05 4.14
CA PHE A 92 -9.61 -16.20 4.71
C PHE A 92 -9.68 -16.59 6.18
N SER A 93 -8.78 -17.45 6.62
CA SER A 93 -8.69 -17.94 7.99
C SER A 93 -7.25 -18.29 8.37
N GLU A 94 -6.94 -19.56 8.58
CA GLU A 94 -5.62 -20.04 9.02
C GLU A 94 -4.54 -19.99 7.92
N GLU A 95 -4.92 -19.90 6.65
CA GLU A 95 -3.96 -19.79 5.55
C GLU A 95 -3.24 -18.44 5.49
N VAL A 96 -3.78 -17.41 6.15
CA VAL A 96 -3.14 -16.08 6.26
C VAL A 96 -1.86 -16.18 7.07
N ILE A 97 -0.78 -15.60 6.55
CA ILE A 97 0.49 -15.53 7.26
C ILE A 97 0.44 -14.37 8.25
N ARG A 98 0.41 -14.71 9.57
CA ARG A 98 0.19 -13.78 10.68
C ARG A 98 1.44 -13.57 11.52
N LYS A 99 2.62 -13.59 10.93
CA LYS A 99 3.87 -13.42 11.65
C LYS A 99 4.79 -12.42 10.96
N SER A 100 5.59 -11.72 11.76
CA SER A 100 6.60 -10.81 11.24
C SER A 100 7.57 -11.53 10.30
N VAL A 101 7.99 -10.85 9.26
CA VAL A 101 9.00 -11.34 8.32
C VAL A 101 10.31 -11.71 9.01
N LEU A 102 10.62 -11.08 10.14
CA LEU A 102 11.79 -11.39 10.97
C LEU A 102 11.70 -12.77 11.64
N GLN A 103 10.53 -13.36 11.69
CA GLN A 103 10.27 -14.69 12.27
C GLN A 103 10.08 -15.76 11.18
N PHE A 104 10.27 -15.41 9.89
CA PHE A 104 10.14 -16.35 8.80
C PHE A 104 11.26 -17.37 8.83
N VAL A 105 10.89 -18.61 8.57
CA VAL A 105 11.78 -19.73 8.33
C VAL A 105 11.66 -20.21 6.88
N ASP A 106 12.55 -21.06 6.41
CA ASP A 106 12.57 -21.54 5.02
C ASP A 106 11.20 -22.03 4.53
N LYS A 107 10.45 -22.73 5.40
CA LYS A 107 9.11 -23.22 5.08
C LYS A 107 8.11 -22.09 4.76
N ASP A 108 8.27 -20.92 5.36
CA ASP A 108 7.40 -19.78 5.06
C ASP A 108 7.72 -19.19 3.69
N PHE A 109 9.01 -19.06 3.40
CA PHE A 109 9.46 -18.63 2.07
C PHE A 109 9.05 -19.63 0.99
N GLU A 110 9.15 -20.93 1.24
CA GLU A 110 8.67 -21.97 0.33
C GLU A 110 7.15 -21.87 0.09
N LYS A 111 6.36 -21.61 1.14
CA LYS A 111 4.91 -21.41 1.03
C LYS A 111 4.60 -20.18 0.16
N ILE A 112 5.30 -19.08 0.36
CA ILE A 112 5.10 -17.86 -0.41
C ILE A 112 5.56 -18.05 -1.87
N ALA A 113 6.74 -18.66 -2.08
CA ALA A 113 7.30 -18.89 -3.40
C ALA A 113 6.48 -19.85 -4.27
N ASN A 114 5.61 -20.66 -3.67
CA ASN A 114 4.78 -21.62 -4.35
C ASN A 114 3.27 -21.39 -4.14
N CYS A 115 2.88 -20.17 -3.76
CA CYS A 115 1.47 -19.89 -3.47
C CYS A 115 0.59 -19.81 -4.73
N GLY A 116 1.19 -19.57 -5.91
CA GLY A 116 0.47 -19.38 -7.15
C GLY A 116 -0.45 -18.15 -7.12
N TYR A 117 -1.56 -18.24 -7.83
CA TYR A 117 -2.64 -17.26 -7.80
C TYR A 117 -3.99 -17.97 -8.01
N ARG A 118 -5.08 -17.24 -7.79
CA ARG A 118 -6.43 -17.73 -8.04
C ARG A 118 -7.14 -16.85 -9.05
N ILE A 119 -8.17 -17.38 -9.67
CA ILE A 119 -9.10 -16.65 -10.51
C ILE A 119 -10.47 -16.79 -9.85
N GLU A 120 -10.84 -15.77 -9.08
CA GLU A 120 -12.12 -15.77 -8.37
C GLU A 120 -13.13 -14.89 -9.12
N SER A 121 -14.40 -15.25 -9.02
CA SER A 121 -15.49 -14.44 -9.55
C SER A 121 -15.99 -13.50 -8.48
N TYR A 122 -16.11 -12.23 -8.80
CA TYR A 122 -16.66 -11.21 -7.92
C TYR A 122 -17.34 -10.09 -8.74
N GLU A 123 -18.13 -9.27 -8.08
CA GLU A 123 -18.77 -8.13 -8.71
C GLU A 123 -17.73 -7.03 -8.96
N LYS A 124 -17.44 -6.80 -10.26
CA LYS A 124 -16.52 -5.74 -10.66
C LYS A 124 -17.20 -4.39 -10.55
N ARG A 125 -16.55 -3.47 -9.87
CA ARG A 125 -16.90 -2.06 -9.86
C ARG A 125 -15.83 -1.32 -10.65
N PHE A 126 -16.26 -0.45 -11.53
CA PHE A 126 -15.33 0.51 -12.11
C PHE A 126 -14.97 1.47 -10.98
N VAL A 127 -13.76 1.37 -10.48
CA VAL A 127 -13.15 2.45 -9.72
C VAL A 127 -12.82 3.49 -10.77
N GLU A 128 -13.82 4.30 -11.16
CA GLU A 128 -13.54 5.48 -11.97
C GLU A 128 -12.43 6.23 -11.25
N ASP A 129 -11.61 6.93 -12.02
CA ASP A 129 -10.60 7.85 -11.51
C ASP A 129 -11.33 9.01 -10.80
N SER A 130 -12.00 8.67 -9.71
CA SER A 130 -12.87 9.55 -8.93
C SER A 130 -12.08 10.66 -8.25
N GLY A 131 -10.73 10.61 -8.37
CA GLY A 131 -9.84 11.47 -7.62
C GLY A 131 -9.86 11.19 -6.12
N GLU A 132 -10.62 10.17 -5.67
CA GLU A 132 -10.71 9.80 -4.26
C GLU A 132 -9.34 9.44 -3.69
N PHE A 133 -8.55 8.66 -4.46
CA PHE A 133 -7.15 8.37 -4.13
C PHE A 133 -6.23 9.08 -5.10
N SER A 134 -5.24 9.78 -4.59
CA SER A 134 -4.31 10.52 -5.42
C SER A 134 -2.91 10.56 -4.83
N SER A 135 -1.96 10.90 -5.69
CA SER A 135 -0.57 11.13 -5.31
C SER A 135 -0.14 12.48 -5.83
N LEU A 136 0.39 13.32 -4.96
CA LEU A 136 0.99 14.61 -5.30
C LEU A 136 2.51 14.48 -5.27
N TYR A 137 3.19 15.08 -6.25
CA TYR A 137 4.63 14.94 -6.46
C TYR A 137 5.32 16.29 -6.31
N TYR A 138 6.23 16.40 -5.37
CA TYR A 138 7.06 17.58 -5.10
C TYR A 138 8.49 17.28 -5.54
N MET A 139 8.84 17.71 -6.75
CA MET A 139 10.13 17.41 -7.37
C MET A 139 11.11 18.58 -7.25
N ASN A 140 12.41 18.26 -7.12
CA ASN A 140 13.50 19.24 -7.10
C ASN A 140 13.34 20.31 -6.01
N LYS A 141 12.80 19.95 -4.87
CA LYS A 141 12.70 20.79 -3.68
C LYS A 141 13.86 20.46 -2.76
N ALA A 142 14.73 21.44 -2.48
CA ALA A 142 15.84 21.26 -1.55
C ALA A 142 15.33 21.20 -0.10
N PHE A 143 14.96 20.00 0.35
CA PHE A 143 14.50 19.79 1.72
C PHE A 143 15.68 19.60 2.67
N ASP A 144 15.62 20.28 3.80
CA ASP A 144 16.41 19.96 4.98
C ASP A 144 15.67 18.87 5.78
N ARG A 145 16.40 17.86 6.26
CA ARG A 145 15.82 16.72 6.95
C ARG A 145 14.96 17.10 8.15
N ASP A 146 15.53 17.96 9.04
CA ASP A 146 14.86 18.33 10.29
C ASP A 146 13.62 19.19 10.00
N ARG A 147 13.73 20.07 9.02
CA ARG A 147 12.60 20.88 8.55
C ARG A 147 11.53 19.99 7.91
N LEU A 148 11.93 19.04 7.05
CA LEU A 148 11.00 18.13 6.38
C LEU A 148 10.22 17.26 7.39
N GLU A 149 10.87 16.80 8.46
CA GLU A 149 10.18 16.04 9.53
C GLU A 149 9.08 16.87 10.18
N VAL A 150 9.32 18.15 10.45
CA VAL A 150 8.30 19.07 11.01
C VAL A 150 7.15 19.28 10.04
N LEU A 151 7.46 19.52 8.76
CA LEU A 151 6.45 19.76 7.73
C LEU A 151 5.57 18.53 7.52
N VAL A 152 6.16 17.34 7.47
CA VAL A 152 5.45 16.07 7.34
C VAL A 152 4.48 15.86 8.52
N LYS A 153 4.90 16.13 9.76
CA LYS A 153 4.01 16.07 10.93
C LYS A 153 2.85 17.07 10.81
N GLN A 154 3.09 18.25 10.29
CA GLN A 154 2.05 19.26 10.09
C GLN A 154 1.05 18.82 9.01
N VAL A 155 1.51 18.28 7.90
CA VAL A 155 0.63 17.74 6.84
C VAL A 155 -0.29 16.64 7.39
N PHE A 156 0.24 15.68 8.18
CA PHE A 156 -0.61 14.65 8.81
C PHE A 156 -1.59 15.18 9.84
N ALA A 157 -1.27 16.30 10.50
CA ALA A 157 -2.12 16.90 11.53
C ALA A 157 -3.19 17.84 10.95
N ASP A 158 -2.99 18.36 9.75
CA ASP A 158 -3.89 19.31 9.11
C ASP A 158 -4.96 18.59 8.28
N VAL A 159 -6.15 18.44 8.87
CA VAL A 159 -7.31 17.80 8.22
C VAL A 159 -7.74 18.52 6.93
N SER A 160 -7.34 19.76 6.72
CA SER A 160 -7.64 20.50 5.49
C SER A 160 -6.80 20.02 4.29
N CYS A 161 -5.75 19.23 4.53
CA CYS A 161 -4.94 18.59 3.49
C CYS A 161 -5.62 17.36 2.85
N GLY A 162 -6.77 16.93 3.37
CA GLY A 162 -7.39 15.65 3.04
C GLY A 162 -6.91 14.53 3.96
N ARG A 163 -7.23 13.29 3.63
CA ARG A 163 -6.80 12.12 4.41
C ARG A 163 -5.47 11.60 3.86
N VAL A 164 -4.37 12.10 4.42
CA VAL A 164 -3.02 11.66 4.01
C VAL A 164 -2.70 10.33 4.67
N PHE A 165 -2.37 9.30 3.86
CA PHE A 165 -2.00 7.97 4.33
C PHE A 165 -0.50 7.81 4.48
N ARG A 166 0.26 8.32 3.51
CA ARG A 166 1.69 8.12 3.44
C ARG A 166 2.39 9.30 2.78
N ILE A 167 3.55 9.65 3.30
CA ILE A 167 4.46 10.55 2.62
C ILE A 167 5.79 9.81 2.47
N LYS A 168 6.26 9.66 1.24
CA LYS A 168 7.56 9.06 0.97
C LYS A 168 8.35 9.95 0.03
N GLY A 169 9.67 9.85 0.08
CA GLY A 169 10.49 10.65 -0.81
C GLY A 169 11.95 10.30 -0.73
N PHE A 170 12.70 10.89 -1.65
CA PHE A 170 14.14 10.78 -1.71
C PHE A 170 14.69 12.17 -1.94
N PHE A 171 15.68 12.54 -1.18
CA PHE A 171 16.30 13.87 -1.28
C PHE A 171 17.78 13.80 -0.89
N LEU A 172 18.52 14.82 -1.28
CA LEU A 172 19.90 15.00 -0.84
C LEU A 172 19.92 15.78 0.47
N ASP A 173 20.55 15.22 1.49
CA ASP A 173 20.79 15.93 2.75
C ASP A 173 21.84 17.04 2.60
N GLN A 174 22.14 17.75 3.70
CA GLN A 174 23.15 18.80 3.72
C GLN A 174 24.56 18.30 3.37
N ASP A 175 24.85 17.03 3.64
CA ASP A 175 26.10 16.36 3.30
C ASP A 175 26.11 15.80 1.87
N LYS A 176 25.08 16.09 1.06
CA LYS A 176 24.88 15.55 -0.29
C LYS A 176 24.77 14.02 -0.33
N LYS A 177 24.27 13.42 0.72
CA LYS A 177 23.95 11.99 0.76
C LYS A 177 22.48 11.79 0.50
N TRP A 178 22.15 10.76 -0.25
CA TRP A 178 20.77 10.40 -0.50
C TRP A 178 20.12 9.82 0.75
N VAL A 179 18.95 10.35 1.07
CA VAL A 179 18.11 9.92 2.19
C VAL A 179 16.72 9.57 1.67
N GLU A 180 16.20 8.44 2.13
CA GLU A 180 14.82 8.05 1.95
C GLU A 180 13.99 8.56 3.13
N LEU A 181 12.87 9.21 2.85
CA LEU A 181 11.78 9.47 3.79
C LEU A 181 10.69 8.43 3.57
N ASN A 182 10.22 7.83 4.63
CA ASN A 182 9.01 7.01 4.65
C ASN A 182 8.21 7.36 5.91
N ALA A 183 7.04 7.94 5.74
CA ALA A 183 6.23 8.46 6.81
C ALA A 183 4.77 8.02 6.69
N THR A 184 4.22 7.61 7.81
CA THR A 184 2.80 7.44 8.07
C THR A 184 2.41 8.34 9.24
N LYS A 185 1.12 8.41 9.57
CA LYS A 185 0.64 9.18 10.72
C LYS A 185 1.32 8.80 12.04
N ASP A 186 1.66 7.51 12.19
CA ASP A 186 2.20 6.95 13.43
C ASP A 186 3.72 6.91 13.46
N GLN A 187 4.38 6.92 12.31
CA GLN A 187 5.83 6.75 12.21
C GLN A 187 6.45 7.60 11.10
N ILE A 188 7.55 8.27 11.42
CA ILE A 188 8.40 8.95 10.43
C ILE A 188 9.80 8.33 10.50
N ARG A 189 10.27 7.83 9.36
CA ARG A 189 11.56 7.16 9.25
C ARG A 189 12.39 7.80 8.15
N PHE A 190 13.67 8.05 8.46
CA PHE A 190 14.69 8.44 7.49
C PHE A 190 15.76 7.35 7.43
N ALA A 191 16.13 6.94 6.24
CA ALA A 191 17.17 5.94 6.03
C ALA A 191 18.15 6.38 4.93
N PRO A 192 19.46 6.14 5.08
CA PRO A 192 20.41 6.40 4.01
C PRO A 192 20.21 5.41 2.86
N ILE A 193 20.32 5.90 1.62
CA ILE A 193 20.26 5.08 0.40
C ILE A 193 21.44 5.41 -0.52
N GLY A 194 21.73 4.50 -1.48
CA GLY A 194 22.87 4.66 -2.38
C GLY A 194 22.65 5.67 -3.51
N ALA A 195 21.42 5.80 -3.97
CA ALA A 195 21.01 6.73 -5.04
C ALA A 195 19.49 6.96 -4.97
N GLY A 196 19.01 8.07 -5.52
CA GLY A 196 17.60 8.40 -5.56
C GLY A 196 17.31 9.47 -6.60
N GLN A 197 16.06 9.87 -6.67
CA GLN A 197 15.57 11.03 -7.42
C GLN A 197 14.99 12.02 -6.42
N ASP A 198 15.31 13.29 -6.56
CA ASP A 198 14.79 14.33 -5.65
C ASP A 198 13.27 14.49 -5.85
N VAL A 199 12.51 13.81 -5.00
CA VAL A 199 11.05 13.82 -5.01
C VAL A 199 10.48 13.50 -3.63
N VAL A 200 9.44 14.24 -3.25
CA VAL A 200 8.55 13.90 -2.12
C VAL A 200 7.16 13.62 -2.69
N ILE A 201 6.56 12.52 -2.30
CA ILE A 201 5.28 12.02 -2.79
C ILE A 201 4.32 11.96 -1.61
N VAL A 202 3.20 12.65 -1.71
CA VAL A 202 2.10 12.59 -0.74
C VAL A 202 1.01 11.70 -1.33
N ILE A 203 0.61 10.68 -0.61
CA ILE A 203 -0.38 9.67 -1.03
C ILE A 203 -1.54 9.71 -0.05
N GLY A 204 -2.76 9.79 -0.56
CA GLY A 204 -3.94 9.87 0.29
C GLY A 204 -5.25 9.91 -0.47
N GLN A 205 -6.31 10.15 0.28
CA GLN A 205 -7.69 10.27 -0.18
C GLN A 205 -8.14 11.73 -0.07
N ASP A 206 -8.85 12.22 -1.09
CA ASP A 206 -9.38 13.60 -1.14
C ASP A 206 -8.30 14.65 -0.84
N LEU A 207 -7.10 14.47 -1.40
CA LEU A 207 -5.98 15.38 -1.17
C LEU A 207 -6.29 16.78 -1.71
N VAL A 208 -6.02 17.80 -0.89
CA VAL A 208 -6.17 19.21 -1.27
C VAL A 208 -4.78 19.81 -1.51
N GLU A 209 -4.36 19.80 -2.79
CA GLU A 209 -3.04 20.24 -3.24
C GLU A 209 -2.66 21.63 -2.69
N GLU A 210 -3.56 22.61 -2.84
CA GLU A 210 -3.33 23.98 -2.37
C GLU A 210 -3.00 24.09 -0.86
N ASN A 211 -3.50 23.15 -0.05
CA ASN A 211 -3.21 23.14 1.38
C ASN A 211 -1.88 22.44 1.67
N ILE A 212 -1.60 21.34 0.96
CA ILE A 212 -0.33 20.62 1.09
C ILE A 212 0.83 21.46 0.58
N ASP A 213 0.63 22.25 -0.47
CA ASP A 213 1.59 23.18 -1.04
C ASP A 213 2.12 24.20 -0.02
N LYS A 214 1.32 24.62 0.95
CA LYS A 214 1.75 25.54 2.02
C LYS A 214 2.89 24.97 2.86
N TYR A 215 3.04 23.64 2.86
CA TYR A 215 4.05 22.92 3.62
C TYR A 215 5.21 22.45 2.75
N LEU A 216 4.93 21.97 1.52
CA LEU A 216 5.92 21.26 0.71
C LEU A 216 6.38 22.00 -0.56
N SER A 217 5.90 23.20 -0.79
CA SER A 217 6.30 24.01 -1.96
C SER A 217 7.47 24.94 -1.69
#